data_63576b4559b1e80b81e31f50f71cf729
#
_entry.id   63576b4559b1e80b81e31f50f71cf729
#
_cell.length_a   1.000
_cell.length_b   1.000
_cell.length_c   1.000
_cell.angle_alpha   90.00
_cell.angle_beta   90.00
_cell.angle_gamma   90.00
#
_symmetry.space_group_name_H-M   'P 1'
#
loop_
_entity.id
_entity.type
_entity.pdbx_description
1 polymer ?
#
loop_
_entity_poly.entity_id
_entity_poly.type
_entity_poly.pdbx_seq_one_letter_code
_entity_poly.pdbx_strand_id
1 'polypeptide(L)'
;MTVFLSEHIHPDARKALEAVCTVVDNFDHPDEIDAIILRTFPVDATIMDRCKNLKVIGKHGVGCNTIDLEAAKARGIMVLNTPRANTNSVAELIVGLILDISRNITLAHEKSRDGKILKVAPAEMTGMEVSGKTLGLVGTGNIARRAAEILKNGFGVNVVGYDPFVTKESMEAMGFQKYDTVKELIAASDIVNVSVPLTPATKDLISGDTFDYFRKNAVLVNAARGGIVNETDLYHALKEEKLRAAACDAFVTEPPSAANTNLYELENFIGTPHIGACAEEALCRMGDEVVHEVIRVLNGEEPAHRVV
;
A
#
# COMPACT_ATOMS: atom_id res chain seq x y z
N MET A 1 -1.77 -6.90 32.43
CA MET A 1 -1.83 -5.94 31.31
C MET A 1 -2.81 -6.52 30.29
N THR A 2 -3.79 -5.73 29.87
CA THR A 2 -4.85 -6.15 28.95
C THR A 2 -4.60 -5.52 27.58
N VAL A 3 -4.56 -6.34 26.55
CA VAL A 3 -4.33 -5.91 25.16
C VAL A 3 -5.56 -6.23 24.32
N PHE A 4 -6.18 -5.21 23.74
CA PHE A 4 -7.22 -5.38 22.74
C PHE A 4 -6.59 -5.65 21.38
N LEU A 5 -6.92 -6.81 20.81
CA LEU A 5 -6.50 -7.22 19.47
C LEU A 5 -7.70 -7.10 18.54
N SER A 6 -7.73 -6.04 17.75
CA SER A 6 -8.91 -5.69 16.95
C SER A 6 -9.14 -6.60 15.75
N GLU A 7 -8.07 -7.20 15.20
CA GLU A 7 -8.13 -8.11 14.06
C GLU A 7 -7.09 -9.21 14.20
N HIS A 8 -7.26 -10.23 13.36
CA HIS A 8 -6.34 -11.37 13.34
C HIS A 8 -4.90 -10.95 13.02
N ILE A 9 -3.95 -11.45 13.81
CA ILE A 9 -2.50 -11.43 13.55
C ILE A 9 -1.97 -12.87 13.41
N HIS A 10 -0.71 -13.02 13.01
CA HIS A 10 -0.09 -14.34 12.89
C HIS A 10 -0.23 -15.15 14.21
N PRO A 11 -0.59 -16.46 14.15
CA PRO A 11 -0.85 -17.26 15.36
C PRO A 11 0.31 -17.29 16.36
N ASP A 12 1.55 -17.34 15.88
CA ASP A 12 2.74 -17.35 16.76
C ASP A 12 2.90 -16.02 17.50
N ALA A 13 2.65 -14.88 16.83
CA ALA A 13 2.67 -13.57 17.46
C ALA A 13 1.55 -13.43 18.50
N ARG A 14 0.35 -13.92 18.22
CA ARG A 14 -0.76 -13.98 19.18
C ARG A 14 -0.38 -14.82 20.40
N LYS A 15 0.17 -16.00 20.18
CA LYS A 15 0.61 -16.89 21.28
C LYS A 15 1.71 -16.24 22.15
N ALA A 16 2.65 -15.52 21.53
CA ALA A 16 3.66 -14.77 22.26
C ALA A 16 3.05 -13.66 23.12
N LEU A 17 2.04 -12.94 22.61
CA LEU A 17 1.31 -11.92 23.36
C LEU A 17 0.52 -12.52 24.52
N GLU A 18 -0.21 -13.63 24.31
CA GLU A 18 -1.00 -14.34 25.32
C GLU A 18 -0.13 -14.94 26.44
N ALA A 19 1.13 -15.19 26.20
CA ALA A 19 2.07 -15.68 27.22
C ALA A 19 2.38 -14.63 28.31
N VAL A 20 2.20 -13.34 28.04
CA VAL A 20 2.59 -12.24 28.93
C VAL A 20 1.48 -11.22 29.22
N CYS A 21 0.40 -11.23 28.44
CA CYS A 21 -0.73 -10.31 28.55
C CYS A 21 -2.06 -11.07 28.51
N THR A 22 -3.10 -10.47 29.08
CA THR A 22 -4.49 -10.85 28.81
C THR A 22 -4.90 -10.26 27.46
N VAL A 23 -5.20 -11.12 26.47
CA VAL A 23 -5.66 -10.68 25.14
C VAL A 23 -7.17 -10.75 25.08
N VAL A 24 -7.80 -9.67 24.62
CA VAL A 24 -9.25 -9.58 24.38
C VAL A 24 -9.52 -9.23 22.91
N ASP A 25 -10.52 -9.90 22.34
CA ASP A 25 -10.93 -9.72 20.93
C ASP A 25 -12.22 -8.87 20.81
N ASN A 26 -12.73 -8.35 21.95
CA ASN A 26 -13.89 -7.47 21.99
C ASN A 26 -13.56 -6.16 22.71
N PHE A 27 -14.41 -5.16 22.54
CA PHE A 27 -14.25 -3.82 23.11
C PHE A 27 -15.30 -3.55 24.20
N ASP A 28 -15.67 -4.58 25.00
CA ASP A 28 -16.74 -4.51 26.00
C ASP A 28 -16.29 -3.77 27.27
N HIS A 29 -15.01 -3.92 27.67
CA HIS A 29 -14.42 -3.31 28.86
C HIS A 29 -13.24 -2.39 28.50
N PRO A 30 -13.48 -1.26 27.78
CA PRO A 30 -12.41 -0.40 27.28
C PRO A 30 -11.57 0.27 28.37
N ASP A 31 -12.11 0.45 29.56
CA ASP A 31 -11.42 1.02 30.74
C ASP A 31 -10.32 0.09 31.30
N GLU A 32 -10.35 -1.21 30.98
CA GLU A 32 -9.33 -2.18 31.37
C GLU A 32 -8.18 -2.33 30.35
N ILE A 33 -8.29 -1.69 29.16
CA ILE A 33 -7.34 -1.85 28.07
C ILE A 33 -6.09 -0.99 28.31
N ASP A 34 -4.92 -1.65 28.41
CA ASP A 34 -3.60 -1.01 28.49
C ASP A 34 -2.98 -0.74 27.12
N ALA A 35 -3.28 -1.58 26.11
CA ALA A 35 -2.77 -1.46 24.74
C ALA A 35 -3.80 -1.90 23.71
N ILE A 36 -3.71 -1.32 22.50
CA ILE A 36 -4.48 -1.72 21.32
C ILE A 36 -3.50 -2.17 20.23
N ILE A 37 -3.70 -3.36 19.66
CA ILE A 37 -3.02 -3.78 18.41
C ILE A 37 -4.08 -3.83 17.33
N LEU A 38 -3.82 -3.11 16.21
CA LEU A 38 -4.79 -2.96 15.12
C LEU A 38 -4.16 -3.08 13.73
N ARG A 39 -4.99 -3.45 12.74
CA ARG A 39 -4.67 -3.35 11.30
C ARG A 39 -5.47 -2.25 10.62
N THR A 40 -6.79 -2.33 10.67
CA THR A 40 -7.72 -1.40 10.00
C THR A 40 -8.68 -0.72 10.97
N PHE A 41 -8.81 -1.22 12.19
CA PHE A 41 -9.68 -0.66 13.22
C PHE A 41 -9.39 0.83 13.45
N PRO A 42 -10.43 1.71 13.39
CA PRO A 42 -10.23 3.13 13.63
C PRO A 42 -10.07 3.42 15.12
N VAL A 43 -9.05 4.20 15.47
CA VAL A 43 -8.82 4.67 16.86
C VAL A 43 -8.76 6.19 16.84
N ASP A 44 -9.89 6.82 17.08
CA ASP A 44 -10.05 8.26 17.24
C ASP A 44 -9.99 8.70 18.72
N ALA A 45 -10.15 10.00 18.95
CA ALA A 45 -10.18 10.58 20.30
C ALA A 45 -11.26 9.92 21.18
N THR A 46 -12.43 9.57 20.61
CA THR A 46 -13.54 8.96 21.35
C THR A 46 -13.19 7.58 21.86
N ILE A 47 -12.54 6.76 21.02
CA ILE A 47 -12.05 5.43 21.41
C ILE A 47 -10.99 5.56 22.51
N MET A 48 -10.03 6.49 22.34
CA MET A 48 -8.98 6.73 23.33
C MET A 48 -9.55 7.17 24.68
N ASP A 49 -10.56 8.03 24.71
CA ASP A 49 -11.20 8.53 25.94
C ASP A 49 -11.95 7.43 26.71
N ARG A 50 -12.39 6.37 26.04
CA ARG A 50 -13.00 5.19 26.66
C ARG A 50 -11.96 4.29 27.32
N CYS A 51 -10.71 4.29 26.83
CA CYS A 51 -9.64 3.42 27.34
C CYS A 51 -8.80 4.18 28.38
N LYS A 52 -9.25 4.17 29.63
CA LYS A 52 -8.64 4.96 30.73
C LYS A 52 -7.18 4.60 31.04
N ASN A 53 -6.80 3.34 30.76
CA ASN A 53 -5.47 2.81 31.05
C ASN A 53 -4.56 2.73 29.81
N LEU A 54 -5.02 3.21 28.65
CA LEU A 54 -4.33 3.05 27.35
C LEU A 54 -2.98 3.79 27.36
N LYS A 55 -1.91 3.06 27.15
CA LYS A 55 -0.52 3.55 27.11
C LYS A 55 0.05 3.53 25.71
N VAL A 56 -0.35 2.54 24.88
CA VAL A 56 0.25 2.30 23.59
C VAL A 56 -0.74 1.76 22.56
N ILE A 57 -0.61 2.20 21.33
CA ILE A 57 -1.32 1.69 20.16
C ILE A 57 -0.29 1.14 19.19
N GLY A 58 -0.33 -0.17 18.95
CA GLY A 58 0.53 -0.89 18.01
C GLY A 58 -0.16 -1.07 16.65
N LYS A 59 0.36 -0.43 15.62
CA LYS A 59 -0.11 -0.62 14.24
C LYS A 59 0.58 -1.82 13.61
N HIS A 60 -0.17 -2.87 13.34
CA HIS A 60 0.26 -4.02 12.55
C HIS A 60 0.32 -3.63 11.07
N GLY A 61 1.41 -2.97 10.67
CA GLY A 61 1.63 -2.39 9.34
C GLY A 61 2.32 -1.03 9.40
N VAL A 62 2.43 -0.35 8.26
CA VAL A 62 3.19 0.92 8.14
C VAL A 62 2.32 2.16 8.35
N GLY A 63 1.17 2.23 7.68
CA GLY A 63 0.36 3.45 7.61
C GLY A 63 -0.57 3.61 8.80
N CYS A 64 -0.52 4.75 9.48
CA CYS A 64 -1.31 5.07 10.67
C CYS A 64 -2.55 5.92 10.37
N ASN A 65 -3.08 5.90 9.14
CA ASN A 65 -4.22 6.73 8.73
C ASN A 65 -5.53 6.46 9.51
N THR A 66 -5.66 5.29 10.14
CA THR A 66 -6.80 4.92 10.99
C THR A 66 -6.65 5.36 12.45
N ILE A 67 -5.55 6.02 12.81
CA ILE A 67 -5.24 6.44 14.18
C ILE A 67 -5.16 7.97 14.20
N ASP A 68 -5.88 8.61 15.11
CA ASP A 68 -5.74 10.03 15.38
C ASP A 68 -4.44 10.29 16.16
N LEU A 69 -3.37 10.56 15.42
CA LEU A 69 -2.03 10.77 16.00
C LEU A 69 -1.95 12.00 16.91
N GLU A 70 -2.67 13.07 16.57
CA GLU A 70 -2.69 14.28 17.41
C GLU A 70 -3.44 14.03 18.71
N ALA A 71 -4.56 13.30 18.66
CA ALA A 71 -5.30 12.91 19.85
C ALA A 71 -4.48 11.96 20.75
N ALA A 72 -3.73 11.02 20.16
CA ALA A 72 -2.83 10.12 20.90
C ALA A 72 -1.73 10.91 21.60
N LYS A 73 -1.05 11.81 20.88
CA LYS A 73 0.01 12.69 21.39
C LYS A 73 -0.47 13.56 22.55
N ALA A 74 -1.66 14.17 22.39
CA ALA A 74 -2.25 15.02 23.43
C ALA A 74 -2.57 14.27 24.74
N ARG A 75 -2.76 12.94 24.66
CA ARG A 75 -3.04 12.06 25.80
C ARG A 75 -1.81 11.33 26.34
N GLY A 76 -0.63 11.55 25.73
CA GLY A 76 0.59 10.81 26.10
C GLY A 76 0.55 9.33 25.72
N ILE A 77 -0.32 8.93 24.78
CA ILE A 77 -0.41 7.56 24.27
C ILE A 77 0.61 7.39 23.16
N MET A 78 1.51 6.41 23.30
CA MET A 78 2.48 6.10 22.24
C MET A 78 1.82 5.38 21.08
N VAL A 79 2.17 5.75 19.84
CA VAL A 79 1.78 5.03 18.64
C VAL A 79 3.02 4.42 18.00
N LEU A 80 2.96 3.13 17.72
CA LEU A 80 4.01 2.33 17.12
C LEU A 80 3.55 1.75 15.79
N ASN A 81 4.48 1.50 14.86
CA ASN A 81 4.19 0.78 13.63
C ASN A 81 5.29 -0.23 13.29
N THR A 82 5.11 -0.98 12.20
CA THR A 82 6.10 -1.95 11.68
C THR A 82 6.60 -1.48 10.31
N PRO A 83 7.58 -0.54 10.26
CA PRO A 83 7.84 0.27 9.06
C PRO A 83 8.51 -0.49 7.90
N ARG A 84 9.03 -1.70 8.14
CA ARG A 84 9.76 -2.49 7.14
C ARG A 84 9.24 -3.92 6.98
N ALA A 85 8.44 -4.41 7.91
CA ALA A 85 8.05 -5.82 7.99
C ALA A 85 7.31 -6.34 6.74
N ASN A 86 6.52 -5.48 6.07
CA ASN A 86 5.77 -5.83 4.86
C ASN A 86 6.42 -5.37 3.54
N THR A 87 7.62 -4.78 3.58
CA THR A 87 8.26 -4.17 2.40
C THR A 87 8.35 -5.13 1.23
N ASN A 88 8.81 -6.36 1.48
CA ASN A 88 9.00 -7.36 0.43
C ASN A 88 7.66 -7.82 -0.16
N SER A 89 6.69 -8.13 0.70
CA SER A 89 5.36 -8.57 0.28
C SER A 89 4.65 -7.56 -0.63
N VAL A 90 4.63 -6.27 -0.22
CA VAL A 90 3.99 -5.22 -1.03
C VAL A 90 4.76 -5.00 -2.35
N ALA A 91 6.10 -5.05 -2.32
CA ALA A 91 6.92 -4.95 -3.52
C ALA A 91 6.65 -6.08 -4.52
N GLU A 92 6.49 -7.31 -4.03
CA GLU A 92 6.15 -8.49 -4.86
C GLU A 92 4.75 -8.37 -5.46
N LEU A 93 3.76 -7.88 -4.69
CA LEU A 93 2.43 -7.58 -5.24
C LEU A 93 2.49 -6.52 -6.35
N ILE A 94 3.23 -5.42 -6.14
CA ILE A 94 3.42 -4.39 -7.17
C ILE A 94 3.99 -4.99 -8.46
N VAL A 95 5.03 -5.82 -8.35
CA VAL A 95 5.63 -6.52 -9.50
C VAL A 95 4.60 -7.43 -10.17
N GLY A 96 3.85 -8.21 -9.39
CA GLY A 96 2.78 -9.08 -9.89
C GLY A 96 1.71 -8.30 -10.66
N LEU A 97 1.22 -7.19 -10.10
CA LEU A 97 0.24 -6.31 -10.75
C LEU A 97 0.79 -5.68 -12.04
N ILE A 98 2.05 -5.22 -12.04
CA ILE A 98 2.71 -4.70 -13.26
C ILE A 98 2.73 -5.77 -14.36
N LEU A 99 3.13 -6.99 -14.03
CA LEU A 99 3.18 -8.10 -15.01
C LEU A 99 1.78 -8.47 -15.50
N ASP A 100 0.81 -8.52 -14.61
CA ASP A 100 -0.58 -8.87 -14.94
C ASP A 100 -1.18 -7.87 -15.94
N ILE A 101 -1.19 -6.56 -15.62
CA ILE A 101 -1.77 -5.54 -16.52
C ILE A 101 -0.96 -5.33 -17.79
N SER A 102 0.37 -5.59 -17.76
CA SER A 102 1.21 -5.51 -18.96
C SER A 102 0.93 -6.67 -19.93
N ARG A 103 0.56 -7.84 -19.43
CA ARG A 103 0.40 -9.07 -20.23
C ARG A 103 -1.04 -9.56 -20.30
N ASN A 104 -2.01 -8.81 -19.72
CA ASN A 104 -3.45 -9.14 -19.69
C ASN A 104 -3.73 -10.52 -19.06
N ILE A 105 -3.01 -10.93 -17.99
CA ILE A 105 -3.04 -12.30 -17.46
C ILE A 105 -4.43 -12.61 -16.89
N THR A 106 -4.92 -11.79 -15.97
CA THR A 106 -6.25 -11.95 -15.34
C THR A 106 -7.35 -11.83 -16.39
N LEU A 107 -7.30 -10.82 -17.27
CA LEU A 107 -8.29 -10.63 -18.34
C LEU A 107 -8.36 -11.85 -19.28
N ALA A 108 -7.20 -12.38 -19.69
CA ALA A 108 -7.13 -13.56 -20.55
C ALA A 108 -7.68 -14.82 -19.84
N HIS A 109 -7.39 -14.98 -18.55
CA HIS A 109 -7.92 -16.07 -17.74
C HIS A 109 -9.45 -16.00 -17.65
N GLU A 110 -10.01 -14.84 -17.30
CA GLU A 110 -11.46 -14.64 -17.18
C GLU A 110 -12.19 -14.90 -18.51
N LYS A 111 -11.70 -14.30 -19.59
CA LYS A 111 -12.29 -14.51 -20.92
C LYS A 111 -12.18 -15.97 -21.40
N SER A 112 -11.09 -16.68 -21.07
CA SER A 112 -10.95 -18.10 -21.39
C SER A 112 -11.92 -18.95 -20.58
N ARG A 113 -12.02 -18.70 -19.27
CA ARG A 113 -12.98 -19.39 -18.39
C ARG A 113 -14.42 -19.19 -18.86
N ASP A 114 -14.76 -18.00 -19.32
CA ASP A 114 -16.09 -17.67 -19.82
C ASP A 114 -16.34 -18.13 -21.27
N GLY A 115 -15.40 -18.81 -21.90
CA GLY A 115 -15.50 -19.28 -23.30
C GLY A 115 -15.53 -18.16 -24.34
N LYS A 116 -15.05 -16.97 -23.99
CA LYS A 116 -15.02 -15.79 -24.90
C LYS A 116 -13.81 -15.77 -25.82
N ILE A 117 -12.79 -16.60 -25.57
CA ILE A 117 -11.61 -16.74 -26.41
C ILE A 117 -11.88 -17.84 -27.44
N LEU A 118 -11.97 -17.48 -28.71
CA LEU A 118 -12.37 -18.40 -29.79
C LEU A 118 -11.20 -18.92 -30.64
N LYS A 119 -9.98 -18.38 -30.45
CA LYS A 119 -8.78 -18.78 -31.22
C LYS A 119 -7.52 -18.67 -30.37
N VAL A 120 -6.48 -19.38 -30.77
CA VAL A 120 -5.14 -19.30 -30.14
C VAL A 120 -4.50 -17.94 -30.47
N ALA A 121 -3.79 -17.37 -29.50
CA ALA A 121 -3.07 -16.10 -29.63
C ALA A 121 -3.92 -14.96 -30.22
N PRO A 122 -5.05 -14.61 -29.60
CA PRO A 122 -5.95 -13.57 -30.13
C PRO A 122 -5.28 -12.19 -30.05
N ALA A 123 -5.41 -11.41 -31.11
CA ALA A 123 -4.74 -10.11 -31.22
C ALA A 123 -5.14 -9.11 -30.11
N GLU A 124 -6.37 -9.20 -29.65
CA GLU A 124 -6.92 -8.40 -28.54
C GLU A 124 -6.25 -8.66 -27.19
N MET A 125 -5.50 -9.76 -27.04
CA MET A 125 -4.71 -10.09 -25.86
C MET A 125 -3.23 -9.67 -26.00
N THR A 126 -2.86 -8.93 -27.07
CA THR A 126 -1.49 -8.46 -27.24
C THR A 126 -1.10 -7.54 -26.08
N GLY A 127 -0.08 -7.95 -25.34
CA GLY A 127 0.45 -7.23 -24.18
C GLY A 127 1.68 -6.38 -24.48
N MET A 128 2.32 -5.89 -23.44
CA MET A 128 3.58 -5.15 -23.45
C MET A 128 4.67 -5.96 -22.72
N GLU A 129 5.86 -6.04 -23.26
CA GLU A 129 7.03 -6.53 -22.53
C GLU A 129 7.50 -5.48 -21.52
N VAL A 130 7.81 -5.92 -20.29
CA VAL A 130 8.35 -5.06 -19.22
C VAL A 130 9.85 -4.83 -19.40
N SER A 131 10.54 -5.78 -20.06
CA SER A 131 11.99 -5.73 -20.27
C SER A 131 12.44 -4.43 -20.98
N GLY A 132 13.45 -3.77 -20.40
CA GLY A 132 14.02 -2.53 -20.92
C GLY A 132 13.13 -1.29 -20.85
N LYS A 133 11.94 -1.37 -20.25
CA LYS A 133 11.03 -0.25 -20.05
C LYS A 133 11.52 0.71 -18.96
N THR A 134 10.91 1.88 -18.88
CA THR A 134 11.18 2.86 -17.82
C THR A 134 10.12 2.76 -16.74
N LEU A 135 10.57 2.45 -15.51
CA LEU A 135 9.77 2.46 -14.28
C LEU A 135 9.87 3.82 -13.60
N GLY A 136 8.79 4.56 -13.51
CA GLY A 136 8.66 5.79 -12.75
C GLY A 136 8.14 5.54 -11.36
N LEU A 137 8.87 5.99 -10.36
CA LEU A 137 8.51 5.88 -8.95
C LEU A 137 7.98 7.24 -8.45
N VAL A 138 6.70 7.33 -8.15
CA VAL A 138 6.11 8.45 -7.41
C VAL A 138 6.27 8.13 -5.92
N GLY A 139 7.32 8.67 -5.31
CA GLY A 139 7.82 8.28 -3.99
C GLY A 139 8.86 7.16 -4.07
N THR A 140 9.98 7.34 -3.35
CA THR A 140 11.14 6.43 -3.36
C THR A 140 11.41 5.79 -2.00
N GLY A 141 10.34 5.46 -1.27
CA GLY A 141 10.39 4.76 0.01
C GLY A 141 10.86 3.30 -0.11
N ASN A 142 10.89 2.58 1.01
CA ASN A 142 11.40 1.20 1.07
C ASN A 142 10.72 0.25 0.08
N ILE A 143 9.38 0.30 -0.02
CA ILE A 143 8.58 -0.55 -0.90
C ILE A 143 8.90 -0.25 -2.37
N ALA A 144 8.88 1.03 -2.76
CA ALA A 144 9.19 1.45 -4.12
C ALA A 144 10.59 1.01 -4.56
N ARG A 145 11.59 1.20 -3.70
CA ARG A 145 12.98 0.78 -3.96
C ARG A 145 13.09 -0.73 -4.11
N ARG A 146 12.38 -1.50 -3.27
CA ARG A 146 12.40 -2.96 -3.38
C ARG A 146 11.72 -3.46 -4.65
N ALA A 147 10.59 -2.90 -5.05
CA ALA A 147 9.94 -3.20 -6.32
C ALA A 147 10.85 -2.84 -7.52
N ALA A 148 11.50 -1.68 -7.47
CA ALA A 148 12.46 -1.27 -8.48
C ALA A 148 13.67 -2.21 -8.57
N GLU A 149 14.20 -2.66 -7.44
CA GLU A 149 15.30 -3.63 -7.39
C GLU A 149 14.93 -4.95 -8.07
N ILE A 150 13.73 -5.49 -7.77
CA ILE A 150 13.23 -6.73 -8.39
C ILE A 150 13.09 -6.55 -9.91
N LEU A 151 12.46 -5.46 -10.35
CA LEU A 151 12.22 -5.20 -11.76
C LEU A 151 13.51 -4.88 -12.53
N LYS A 152 14.43 -4.13 -11.93
CA LYS A 152 15.73 -3.82 -12.53
C LYS A 152 16.59 -5.06 -12.72
N ASN A 153 16.67 -5.90 -11.68
CA ASN A 153 17.50 -7.11 -11.72
C ASN A 153 16.87 -8.23 -12.56
N GLY A 154 15.53 -8.36 -12.56
CA GLY A 154 14.82 -9.41 -13.30
C GLY A 154 14.50 -9.08 -14.74
N PHE A 155 14.22 -7.80 -15.04
CA PHE A 155 13.73 -7.37 -16.36
C PHE A 155 14.58 -6.27 -17.01
N GLY A 156 15.63 -5.78 -16.35
CA GLY A 156 16.49 -4.76 -16.92
C GLY A 156 15.78 -3.42 -17.14
N VAL A 157 14.79 -3.05 -16.31
CA VAL A 157 14.09 -1.76 -16.42
C VAL A 157 15.00 -0.61 -16.04
N ASN A 158 14.82 0.55 -16.69
CA ASN A 158 15.40 1.81 -16.26
C ASN A 158 14.52 2.40 -15.16
N VAL A 159 15.13 2.93 -14.09
CA VAL A 159 14.37 3.48 -12.95
C VAL A 159 14.55 4.99 -12.89
N VAL A 160 13.42 5.70 -12.82
CA VAL A 160 13.37 7.14 -12.59
C VAL A 160 12.49 7.43 -11.38
N GLY A 161 12.73 8.53 -10.67
CA GLY A 161 12.04 8.82 -9.42
C GLY A 161 11.63 10.27 -9.25
N TYR A 162 10.47 10.49 -8.64
CA TYR A 162 10.04 11.75 -8.06
C TYR A 162 9.84 11.55 -6.55
N ASP A 163 10.57 12.34 -5.78
CA ASP A 163 10.39 12.43 -4.32
C ASP A 163 10.87 13.83 -3.89
N PRO A 164 9.98 14.66 -3.33
CA PRO A 164 10.34 16.03 -2.95
C PRO A 164 11.29 16.10 -1.75
N PHE A 165 11.42 15.01 -0.98
CA PHE A 165 12.26 14.92 0.21
C PHE A 165 13.63 14.29 -0.05
N VAL A 166 13.87 13.79 -1.27
CA VAL A 166 15.13 13.13 -1.65
C VAL A 166 15.90 14.04 -2.61
N THR A 167 17.17 14.34 -2.26
CA THR A 167 18.02 15.17 -3.12
C THR A 167 18.41 14.44 -4.41
N LYS A 168 18.88 15.18 -5.41
CA LYS A 168 19.34 14.61 -6.68
C LYS A 168 20.48 13.61 -6.46
N GLU A 169 21.46 13.98 -5.63
CA GLU A 169 22.61 13.15 -5.31
C GLU A 169 22.20 11.84 -4.61
N SER A 170 21.22 11.92 -3.69
CA SER A 170 20.68 10.74 -3.02
C SER A 170 19.94 9.83 -3.98
N MET A 171 19.20 10.40 -4.94
CA MET A 171 18.46 9.66 -5.97
C MET A 171 19.44 8.94 -6.92
N GLU A 172 20.49 9.64 -7.37
CA GLU A 172 21.54 9.09 -8.21
C GLU A 172 22.34 8.00 -7.49
N ALA A 173 22.59 8.14 -6.19
CA ALA A 173 23.24 7.11 -5.37
C ALA A 173 22.40 5.80 -5.28
N MET A 174 21.07 5.89 -5.44
CA MET A 174 20.20 4.72 -5.58
C MET A 174 20.22 4.13 -7.01
N GLY A 175 20.90 4.79 -7.95
CA GLY A 175 20.93 4.42 -9.36
C GLY A 175 19.65 4.82 -10.11
N PHE A 176 18.95 5.87 -9.67
CA PHE A 176 17.73 6.40 -10.26
C PHE A 176 17.96 7.81 -10.79
N GLN A 177 17.38 8.13 -11.93
CA GLN A 177 17.31 9.51 -12.42
C GLN A 177 16.20 10.26 -11.72
N LYS A 178 16.48 11.45 -11.15
CA LYS A 178 15.47 12.28 -10.50
C LYS A 178 14.73 13.15 -11.51
N TYR A 179 13.39 13.25 -11.29
CA TYR A 179 12.53 14.28 -11.88
C TYR A 179 12.00 15.20 -10.80
N ASP A 180 11.76 16.47 -11.15
CA ASP A 180 11.34 17.49 -10.19
C ASP A 180 9.83 17.63 -10.08
N THR A 181 9.09 17.09 -11.05
CA THR A 181 7.62 17.06 -11.04
C THR A 181 7.06 15.68 -11.36
N VAL A 182 5.85 15.38 -10.85
CA VAL A 182 5.13 14.14 -11.17
C VAL A 182 4.81 14.06 -12.66
N LYS A 183 4.46 15.19 -13.32
CA LYS A 183 4.13 15.25 -14.75
C LYS A 183 5.32 14.87 -15.63
N GLU A 184 6.51 15.39 -15.32
CA GLU A 184 7.75 15.04 -16.04
C GLU A 184 8.09 13.56 -15.86
N LEU A 185 7.97 13.03 -14.64
CA LEU A 185 8.20 11.62 -14.37
C LEU A 185 7.24 10.74 -15.18
N ILE A 186 5.93 11.06 -15.17
CA ILE A 186 4.91 10.31 -15.93
C ILE A 186 5.24 10.33 -17.43
N ALA A 187 5.57 11.49 -18.00
CA ALA A 187 5.91 11.62 -19.40
C ALA A 187 7.14 10.79 -19.82
N ALA A 188 8.07 10.56 -18.88
CA ALA A 188 9.28 9.76 -19.09
C ALA A 188 9.06 8.25 -18.90
N SER A 189 7.91 7.82 -18.32
CA SER A 189 7.71 6.45 -17.85
C SER A 189 6.81 5.62 -18.76
N ASP A 190 7.12 4.32 -18.84
CA ASP A 190 6.24 3.30 -19.43
C ASP A 190 5.42 2.60 -18.36
N ILE A 191 5.92 2.59 -17.11
CA ILE A 191 5.30 2.01 -15.93
C ILE A 191 5.38 3.07 -14.83
N VAL A 192 4.25 3.43 -14.23
CA VAL A 192 4.21 4.39 -13.11
C VAL A 192 3.74 3.64 -11.86
N ASN A 193 4.57 3.65 -10.81
CA ASN A 193 4.23 3.09 -9.51
C ASN A 193 4.07 4.20 -8.46
N VAL A 194 2.92 4.25 -7.81
CA VAL A 194 2.61 5.21 -6.74
C VAL A 194 2.95 4.59 -5.38
N SER A 195 3.83 5.26 -4.63
CA SER A 195 4.34 4.80 -3.33
C SER A 195 4.57 5.94 -2.35
N VAL A 196 3.66 6.92 -2.29
CA VAL A 196 3.66 8.02 -1.32
C VAL A 196 2.57 7.80 -0.26
N PRO A 197 2.70 8.36 0.96
CA PRO A 197 1.60 8.38 1.93
C PRO A 197 0.47 9.30 1.46
N LEU A 198 -0.76 9.02 1.89
CA LEU A 198 -1.89 9.96 1.69
C LEU A 198 -1.78 11.09 2.71
N THR A 199 -1.64 12.30 2.21
CA THR A 199 -1.57 13.55 2.97
C THR A 199 -2.36 14.63 2.20
N PRO A 200 -2.63 15.80 2.79
CA PRO A 200 -3.21 16.92 2.05
C PRO A 200 -2.43 17.30 0.77
N ALA A 201 -1.10 17.11 0.77
CA ALA A 201 -0.24 17.43 -0.38
C ALA A 201 -0.21 16.33 -1.45
N THR A 202 -0.59 15.10 -1.12
CA THR A 202 -0.59 13.95 -2.04
C THR A 202 -1.99 13.46 -2.41
N LYS A 203 -3.02 14.04 -1.79
CA LYS A 203 -4.40 13.81 -2.21
C LYS A 203 -4.59 14.30 -3.64
N ASP A 204 -5.20 13.45 -4.49
CA ASP A 204 -5.43 13.71 -5.91
C ASP A 204 -4.16 14.13 -6.68
N LEU A 205 -2.98 13.62 -6.24
CA LEU A 205 -1.68 13.93 -6.86
C LEU A 205 -1.64 13.53 -8.34
N ILE A 206 -2.32 12.43 -8.68
CA ILE A 206 -2.56 12.02 -10.07
C ILE A 206 -4.06 12.19 -10.35
N SER A 207 -4.41 13.28 -11.02
CA SER A 207 -5.80 13.67 -11.31
C SER A 207 -5.85 14.62 -12.51
N GLY A 208 -7.03 14.80 -13.11
CA GLY A 208 -7.32 15.76 -14.16
C GLY A 208 -6.32 15.69 -15.32
N ASP A 209 -5.68 16.82 -15.62
CA ASP A 209 -4.71 16.96 -16.72
C ASP A 209 -3.40 16.17 -16.52
N THR A 210 -3.15 15.63 -15.33
CA THR A 210 -1.99 14.76 -15.09
C THR A 210 -2.03 13.51 -15.97
N PHE A 211 -3.23 13.03 -16.30
CA PHE A 211 -3.41 11.88 -17.19
C PHE A 211 -3.04 12.17 -18.64
N ASP A 212 -2.99 13.42 -19.08
CA ASP A 212 -2.59 13.80 -20.45
C ASP A 212 -1.07 13.62 -20.68
N TYR A 213 -0.28 13.46 -19.62
CA TYR A 213 1.16 13.21 -19.68
C TYR A 213 1.51 11.72 -19.80
N PHE A 214 0.55 10.80 -19.58
CA PHE A 214 0.81 9.37 -19.78
C PHE A 214 1.07 9.05 -21.24
N ARG A 215 2.02 8.16 -21.48
CA ARG A 215 2.18 7.53 -22.78
C ARG A 215 1.02 6.58 -23.02
N LYS A 216 0.49 6.51 -24.24
CA LYS A 216 -0.65 5.68 -24.61
C LYS A 216 -0.51 4.20 -24.17
N ASN A 217 0.72 3.68 -24.20
CA ASN A 217 1.00 2.30 -23.79
C ASN A 217 1.49 2.17 -22.33
N ALA A 218 1.49 3.26 -21.55
CA ALA A 218 1.92 3.22 -20.17
C ALA A 218 0.90 2.49 -19.27
N VAL A 219 1.40 1.95 -18.17
CA VAL A 219 0.58 1.32 -17.12
C VAL A 219 0.80 2.03 -15.78
N LEU A 220 -0.25 2.07 -14.95
CA LEU A 220 -0.24 2.68 -13.62
C LEU A 220 -0.52 1.64 -12.55
N VAL A 221 0.26 1.62 -11.46
CA VAL A 221 -0.01 0.81 -10.27
C VAL A 221 -0.07 1.70 -9.03
N ASN A 222 -1.15 1.59 -8.27
CA ASN A 222 -1.31 2.22 -6.96
C ASN A 222 -1.54 1.15 -5.87
N ALA A 223 -0.48 0.76 -5.18
CA ALA A 223 -0.54 -0.09 -3.99
C ALA A 223 -0.21 0.70 -2.70
N ALA A 224 -0.37 2.03 -2.73
CA ALA A 224 -0.10 2.90 -1.59
C ALA A 224 -1.37 3.19 -0.79
N ARG A 225 -2.18 4.16 -1.21
CA ARG A 225 -3.45 4.54 -0.57
C ARG A 225 -4.46 5.00 -1.62
N GLY A 226 -5.74 4.76 -1.36
CA GLY A 226 -6.83 5.40 -2.09
C GLY A 226 -6.78 6.92 -1.95
N GLY A 227 -7.28 7.64 -2.96
CA GLY A 227 -7.31 9.10 -2.97
C GLY A 227 -5.98 9.80 -3.33
N ILE A 228 -4.88 9.05 -3.60
CA ILE A 228 -3.65 9.62 -4.20
C ILE A 228 -3.83 9.72 -5.72
N VAL A 229 -4.38 8.69 -6.32
CA VAL A 229 -4.90 8.70 -7.68
C VAL A 229 -6.39 8.96 -7.60
N ASN A 230 -6.89 9.98 -8.29
CA ASN A 230 -8.32 10.25 -8.36
C ASN A 230 -9.02 9.13 -9.17
N GLU A 231 -9.90 8.37 -8.51
CA GLU A 231 -10.52 7.17 -9.12
C GLU A 231 -11.47 7.52 -10.27
N THR A 232 -12.17 8.65 -10.18
CA THR A 232 -13.07 9.12 -11.25
C THR A 232 -12.28 9.54 -12.49
N ASP A 233 -11.20 10.30 -12.30
CA ASP A 233 -10.35 10.73 -13.41
C ASP A 233 -9.61 9.54 -14.03
N LEU A 234 -9.18 8.57 -13.20
CA LEU A 234 -8.57 7.32 -13.68
C LEU A 234 -9.55 6.53 -14.55
N TYR A 235 -10.83 6.41 -14.13
CA TYR A 235 -11.86 5.75 -14.94
C TYR A 235 -11.99 6.39 -16.32
N HIS A 236 -12.06 7.72 -16.38
CA HIS A 236 -12.14 8.45 -17.65
C HIS A 236 -10.88 8.28 -18.49
N ALA A 237 -9.71 8.39 -17.88
CA ALA A 237 -8.44 8.23 -18.56
C ALA A 237 -8.25 6.83 -19.19
N LEU A 238 -8.68 5.78 -18.48
CA LEU A 238 -8.65 4.40 -18.99
C LEU A 238 -9.65 4.20 -20.13
N LYS A 239 -10.87 4.74 -20.00
CA LYS A 239 -11.92 4.66 -21.00
C LYS A 239 -11.56 5.42 -22.27
N GLU A 240 -10.86 6.55 -22.15
CA GLU A 240 -10.34 7.37 -23.24
C GLU A 240 -9.00 6.87 -23.80
N GLU A 241 -8.48 5.74 -23.29
CA GLU A 241 -7.19 5.16 -23.69
C GLU A 241 -6.00 6.12 -23.57
N LYS A 242 -6.01 7.04 -22.59
CA LYS A 242 -4.86 7.92 -22.29
C LYS A 242 -3.67 7.12 -21.76
N LEU A 243 -3.94 6.02 -21.07
CA LEU A 243 -2.97 5.01 -20.70
C LEU A 243 -3.52 3.63 -21.01
N ARG A 244 -2.63 2.63 -21.08
CA ARG A 244 -2.98 1.27 -21.46
C ARG A 244 -3.88 0.58 -20.43
N ALA A 245 -3.43 0.56 -19.17
CA ALA A 245 -4.11 -0.16 -18.09
C ALA A 245 -3.68 0.38 -16.73
N ALA A 246 -4.46 0.09 -15.70
CA ALA A 246 -4.10 0.38 -14.32
C ALA A 246 -4.43 -0.77 -13.36
N ALA A 247 -3.71 -0.81 -12.23
CA ALA A 247 -4.04 -1.70 -11.12
C ALA A 247 -4.00 -0.91 -9.80
N CYS A 248 -4.98 -1.17 -8.92
CA CYS A 248 -5.04 -0.60 -7.58
C CYS A 248 -5.20 -1.70 -6.52
N ASP A 249 -4.41 -1.61 -5.46
CA ASP A 249 -4.59 -2.43 -4.24
C ASP A 249 -5.19 -1.62 -3.09
N ALA A 250 -5.32 -0.29 -3.27
CA ALA A 250 -5.87 0.62 -2.27
C ALA A 250 -6.87 1.58 -2.91
N PHE A 251 -8.02 1.78 -2.25
CA PHE A 251 -9.17 2.54 -2.74
C PHE A 251 -9.64 3.56 -1.71
N VAL A 252 -10.38 4.58 -2.17
CA VAL A 252 -11.03 5.57 -1.29
C VAL A 252 -12.06 4.89 -0.39
N THR A 253 -12.82 3.94 -0.97
CA THR A 253 -13.75 3.11 -0.22
C THR A 253 -13.26 1.66 -0.21
N GLU A 254 -12.98 1.12 0.97
CA GLU A 254 -12.54 -0.25 1.18
C GLU A 254 -13.54 -1.03 2.05
N PRO A 255 -13.84 -2.31 1.73
CA PRO A 255 -13.34 -3.06 0.58
C PRO A 255 -13.92 -2.55 -0.75
N PRO A 256 -13.12 -2.57 -1.85
CA PRO A 256 -13.59 -2.15 -3.16
C PRO A 256 -14.57 -3.15 -3.77
N SER A 257 -15.54 -2.63 -4.50
CA SER A 257 -16.52 -3.45 -5.22
C SER A 257 -17.10 -2.67 -6.40
N ALA A 258 -17.76 -3.34 -7.32
CA ALA A 258 -18.49 -2.70 -8.42
C ALA A 258 -19.65 -1.78 -7.95
N ALA A 259 -20.03 -1.88 -6.66
CA ALA A 259 -21.06 -0.99 -6.09
C ALA A 259 -20.49 0.37 -5.63
N ASN A 260 -19.16 0.48 -5.43
CA ASN A 260 -18.55 1.68 -4.89
C ASN A 260 -17.42 2.26 -5.75
N THR A 261 -17.04 1.61 -6.86
CA THR A 261 -16.13 2.18 -7.87
C THR A 261 -16.46 1.65 -9.27
N ASN A 262 -16.55 2.55 -10.25
CA ASN A 262 -16.83 2.20 -11.66
C ASN A 262 -15.58 1.58 -12.34
N LEU A 263 -14.43 1.60 -11.72
CA LEU A 263 -13.19 1.03 -12.28
C LEU A 263 -13.34 -0.44 -12.65
N TYR A 264 -14.15 -1.20 -11.91
CA TYR A 264 -14.43 -2.62 -12.19
C TYR A 264 -15.30 -2.87 -13.44
N GLU A 265 -15.82 -1.83 -14.08
CA GLU A 265 -16.50 -1.94 -15.39
C GLU A 265 -15.51 -2.08 -16.55
N LEU A 266 -14.20 -1.79 -16.30
CA LEU A 266 -13.18 -1.67 -17.33
C LEU A 266 -12.34 -2.94 -17.43
N GLU A 267 -12.17 -3.48 -18.65
CA GLU A 267 -11.32 -4.66 -18.91
C GLU A 267 -9.81 -4.36 -18.74
N ASN A 268 -9.40 -3.09 -18.82
CA ASN A 268 -8.03 -2.65 -18.63
C ASN A 268 -7.73 -2.15 -17.22
N PHE A 269 -8.53 -2.62 -16.24
CA PHE A 269 -8.32 -2.32 -14.82
C PHE A 269 -8.32 -3.59 -13.97
N ILE A 270 -7.43 -3.65 -12.98
CA ILE A 270 -7.38 -4.70 -11.96
C ILE A 270 -7.41 -4.05 -10.59
N GLY A 271 -8.32 -4.52 -9.73
CA GLY A 271 -8.42 -4.11 -8.33
C GLY A 271 -8.24 -5.28 -7.39
N THR A 272 -7.44 -5.11 -6.33
CA THR A 272 -7.27 -6.06 -5.23
C THR A 272 -7.66 -5.43 -3.90
N PRO A 273 -8.23 -6.19 -2.93
CA PRO A 273 -8.81 -5.62 -1.72
C PRO A 273 -7.76 -5.42 -0.61
N HIS A 274 -6.75 -4.57 -0.87
CA HIS A 274 -5.69 -4.18 0.06
C HIS A 274 -4.91 -5.38 0.62
N ILE A 275 -4.42 -6.23 -0.28
CA ILE A 275 -3.71 -7.47 0.05
C ILE A 275 -2.18 -7.36 0.01
N GLY A 276 -1.61 -6.17 -0.23
CA GLY A 276 -0.16 -5.99 -0.36
C GLY A 276 0.65 -6.57 0.79
N ALA A 277 0.11 -6.52 2.01
CA ALA A 277 0.75 -7.09 3.20
C ALA A 277 0.25 -8.51 3.56
N CYS A 278 -0.61 -9.13 2.74
CA CYS A 278 -1.23 -10.43 3.03
C CYS A 278 -0.38 -11.62 2.55
N ALA A 279 0.92 -11.62 2.84
CA ALA A 279 1.79 -12.78 2.72
C ALA A 279 2.09 -13.35 4.10
N GLU A 280 2.16 -14.68 4.24
CA GLU A 280 2.38 -15.38 5.51
C GLU A 280 3.62 -14.84 6.24
N GLU A 281 4.73 -14.69 5.52
CA GLU A 281 5.99 -14.20 6.06
C GLU A 281 5.90 -12.72 6.49
N ALA A 282 5.10 -11.91 5.80
CA ALA A 282 4.88 -10.52 6.19
C ALA A 282 3.99 -10.42 7.43
N LEU A 283 2.93 -11.24 7.51
CA LEU A 283 2.05 -11.33 8.67
C LEU A 283 2.83 -11.78 9.91
N CYS A 284 3.72 -12.78 9.77
CA CYS A 284 4.61 -13.23 10.83
C CYS A 284 5.51 -12.09 11.31
N ARG A 285 6.27 -11.45 10.41
CA ARG A 285 7.18 -10.35 10.77
C ARG A 285 6.46 -9.15 11.40
N MET A 286 5.33 -8.73 10.82
CA MET A 286 4.54 -7.62 11.40
C MET A 286 3.97 -7.97 12.76
N GLY A 287 3.50 -9.22 12.94
CA GLY A 287 2.99 -9.71 14.21
C GLY A 287 4.06 -9.70 15.28
N ASP A 288 5.20 -10.33 15.00
CA ASP A 288 6.33 -10.41 15.92
C ASP A 288 6.83 -9.02 16.32
N GLU A 289 7.02 -8.13 15.35
CA GLU A 289 7.53 -6.77 15.59
C GLU A 289 6.55 -5.94 16.42
N VAL A 290 5.25 -5.91 16.08
CA VAL A 290 4.27 -5.10 16.81
C VAL A 290 4.05 -5.61 18.23
N VAL A 291 4.00 -6.94 18.43
CA VAL A 291 3.84 -7.56 19.74
C VAL A 291 5.05 -7.25 20.61
N HIS A 292 6.27 -7.42 20.07
CA HIS A 292 7.49 -7.13 20.81
C HIS A 292 7.56 -5.66 21.25
N GLU A 293 7.27 -4.73 20.35
CA GLU A 293 7.32 -3.30 20.64
C GLU A 293 6.24 -2.85 21.64
N VAL A 294 5.01 -3.40 21.55
CA VAL A 294 3.94 -3.14 22.52
C VAL A 294 4.33 -3.65 23.91
N ILE A 295 4.87 -4.86 24.01
CA ILE A 295 5.33 -5.43 25.29
C ILE A 295 6.44 -4.58 25.91
N ARG A 296 7.40 -4.09 25.13
CA ARG A 296 8.45 -3.17 25.60
C ARG A 296 7.87 -1.92 26.26
N VAL A 297 6.93 -1.25 25.59
CA VAL A 297 6.29 -0.05 26.16
C VAL A 297 5.52 -0.37 27.43
N LEU A 298 4.77 -1.49 27.46
CA LEU A 298 4.04 -1.92 28.66
C LEU A 298 4.96 -2.22 29.85
N ASN A 299 6.21 -2.65 29.59
CA ASN A 299 7.25 -2.85 30.60
C ASN A 299 8.02 -1.57 30.97
N GLY A 300 7.71 -0.42 30.36
CA GLY A 300 8.40 0.85 30.62
C GLY A 300 9.69 1.05 29.84
N GLU A 301 9.90 0.26 28.78
CA GLU A 301 11.05 0.36 27.89
C GLU A 301 10.76 1.27 26.68
N GLU A 302 11.78 1.92 26.12
CA GLU A 302 11.65 2.72 24.90
C GLU A 302 11.48 1.83 23.66
N PRO A 303 10.48 2.10 22.82
CA PRO A 303 10.26 1.37 21.55
C PRO A 303 11.24 1.81 20.47
N ALA A 304 11.52 0.90 19.52
CA ALA A 304 12.38 1.21 18.37
C ALA A 304 11.63 1.96 17.24
N HIS A 305 10.31 1.75 17.13
CA HIS A 305 9.50 2.24 16.00
C HIS A 305 8.32 3.11 16.44
N ARG A 306 8.65 4.17 17.18
CA ARG A 306 7.68 5.16 17.66
C ARG A 306 7.29 6.12 16.52
N VAL A 307 5.99 6.34 16.36
CA VAL A 307 5.39 7.31 15.43
C VAL A 307 5.11 8.65 16.15
N VAL A 308 4.50 8.59 17.33
CA VAL A 308 4.28 9.73 18.24
C VAL A 308 4.49 9.33 19.67
#